data_f249b660b5785423f59fc697d30e9dc4
#
_entry.id   f249b660b5785423f59fc697d30e9dc4
#
_cell.length_a   1.000
_cell.length_b   1.000
_cell.length_c   1.000
_cell.angle_alpha   90.00
_cell.angle_beta   90.00
_cell.angle_gamma   90.00
#
_symmetry.space_group_name_H-M   'P 1'
#
loop_
_entity.id
_entity.type
_entity.pdbx_description
1 polymer ?
#
loop_
_entity_poly.entity_id
_entity_poly.type
_entity_poly.pdbx_seq_one_letter_code
_entity_poly.pdbx_strand_id
1 'polypeptide(L)'
;MENVDYSLFMYDDSEGDYGKEAMLDYQMSWVMRVAANKAILEKNPTLHKRCTDILLKLIGKSGCNDIEIISVDVWKQWQRIDVSANVIIKCNGKDEKHLVVLEDKAYTMIHGDQLNRYETIINETYNKNDYLKDFEKHFWVITFFSESEEGYSALNWYCKDAKADWGLLSFEQVIDDDYTPTGSDLFDDFWIKSW
;
A
#
# COMPACT_ATOMS: atom_id res chain seq x y z
N MET A 1 -9.17 -9.71 32.40
CA MET A 1 -9.64 -9.34 31.06
C MET A 1 -8.68 -8.26 30.60
N GLU A 2 -7.84 -8.57 29.63
CA GLU A 2 -7.03 -7.53 28.98
C GLU A 2 -7.99 -6.53 28.35
N ASN A 3 -7.75 -5.25 28.58
CA ASN A 3 -8.50 -4.19 27.95
C ASN A 3 -8.07 -4.18 26.48
N VAL A 4 -8.82 -4.79 25.60
CA VAL A 4 -8.57 -4.72 24.16
C VAL A 4 -8.88 -3.28 23.73
N ASP A 5 -7.88 -2.60 23.20
CA ASP A 5 -8.02 -1.23 22.68
C ASP A 5 -8.57 -1.31 21.25
N TYR A 6 -9.89 -1.25 21.13
CA TYR A 6 -10.56 -1.33 19.84
C TYR A 6 -10.41 -0.03 19.04
N SER A 7 -10.30 -0.17 17.72
CA SER A 7 -10.38 0.94 16.79
C SER A 7 -11.74 1.64 16.91
N LEU A 8 -11.70 2.96 17.07
CA LEU A 8 -12.92 3.78 16.97
C LEU A 8 -13.28 4.12 15.53
N PHE A 9 -12.33 3.93 14.63
CA PHE A 9 -12.43 4.29 13.22
C PHE A 9 -12.89 3.12 12.36
N MET A 10 -12.41 1.89 12.67
CA MET A 10 -12.69 0.68 11.91
C MET A 10 -13.76 -0.20 12.54
N TYR A 11 -14.09 0.04 13.82
CA TYR A 11 -15.13 -0.71 14.49
C TYR A 11 -16.48 -0.39 13.85
N ASP A 12 -17.11 -1.41 13.27
CA ASP A 12 -18.35 -1.28 12.52
C ASP A 12 -19.35 -2.33 13.00
N ASP A 13 -20.48 -1.86 13.52
CA ASP A 13 -21.61 -2.71 13.94
C ASP A 13 -22.52 -3.09 12.76
N SER A 14 -22.22 -2.64 11.53
CA SER A 14 -23.04 -2.96 10.37
C SER A 14 -22.85 -4.41 9.91
N GLU A 15 -23.91 -5.00 9.37
CA GLU A 15 -23.82 -6.28 8.69
C GLU A 15 -23.13 -6.08 7.32
N GLY A 16 -21.84 -6.37 7.22
CA GLY A 16 -21.07 -6.36 5.98
C GLY A 16 -19.85 -5.44 5.99
N ASP A 17 -19.02 -5.58 4.97
CA ASP A 17 -17.71 -4.92 4.88
C ASP A 17 -17.74 -3.61 4.07
N TYR A 18 -18.87 -2.89 4.17
CA TYR A 18 -19.08 -1.66 3.40
C TYR A 18 -18.07 -0.58 3.77
N GLY A 19 -17.35 -0.09 2.76
CA GLY A 19 -16.42 1.03 2.91
C GLY A 19 -15.00 0.67 3.36
N LYS A 20 -14.71 -0.56 3.78
CA LYS A 20 -13.37 -0.97 4.24
C LYS A 20 -12.31 -0.85 3.14
N GLU A 21 -12.62 -1.21 1.90
CA GLU A 21 -11.71 -1.00 0.75
C GLU A 21 -11.43 0.49 0.54
N ALA A 22 -12.47 1.34 0.56
CA ALA A 22 -12.26 2.78 0.44
C ALA A 22 -11.40 3.38 1.57
N MET A 23 -11.53 2.83 2.78
CA MET A 23 -10.68 3.23 3.92
C MET A 23 -9.23 2.81 3.70
N LEU A 24 -8.99 1.62 3.18
CA LEU A 24 -7.64 1.15 2.82
C LEU A 24 -7.02 2.03 1.73
N ASP A 25 -7.77 2.39 0.67
CA ASP A 25 -7.35 3.37 -0.35
C ASP A 25 -6.85 4.68 0.28
N TYR A 26 -7.65 5.24 1.23
CA TYR A 26 -7.30 6.48 1.91
C TYR A 26 -6.05 6.32 2.76
N GLN A 27 -5.97 5.24 3.52
CA GLN A 27 -4.83 4.97 4.40
C GLN A 27 -3.55 4.75 3.60
N MET A 28 -3.57 3.93 2.56
CA MET A 28 -2.41 3.69 1.71
C MET A 28 -1.93 4.97 1.02
N SER A 29 -2.88 5.75 0.48
CA SER A 29 -2.54 7.03 -0.14
C SER A 29 -1.96 8.04 0.87
N TRP A 30 -2.44 8.04 2.10
CA TRP A 30 -1.95 8.90 3.17
C TRP A 30 -0.57 8.46 3.66
N VAL A 31 -0.37 7.15 3.92
CA VAL A 31 0.90 6.56 4.32
C VAL A 31 2.02 6.94 3.34
N MET A 32 1.77 6.77 2.03
CA MET A 32 2.77 7.12 1.02
C MET A 32 3.11 8.62 1.01
N ARG A 33 2.13 9.51 1.23
CA ARG A 33 2.38 10.96 1.34
C ARG A 33 3.13 11.33 2.62
N VAL A 34 2.84 10.67 3.74
CA VAL A 34 3.57 10.87 5.01
C VAL A 34 5.04 10.50 4.85
N ALA A 35 5.34 9.39 4.16
CA ALA A 35 6.71 8.94 3.90
C ALA A 35 7.59 9.99 3.20
N ALA A 36 6.99 10.88 2.40
CA ALA A 36 7.71 11.97 1.71
C ALA A 36 7.67 13.31 2.48
N ASN A 37 7.01 13.38 3.64
CA ASN A 37 6.73 14.64 4.31
C ASN A 37 7.77 14.97 5.39
N LYS A 38 8.72 15.86 5.06
CA LYS A 38 9.78 16.30 5.98
C LYS A 38 9.26 16.94 7.27
N ALA A 39 8.10 17.63 7.23
CA ALA A 39 7.51 18.21 8.44
C ALA A 39 6.95 17.15 9.41
N ILE A 40 6.52 16.00 8.89
CA ILE A 40 6.14 14.86 9.74
C ILE A 40 7.40 14.21 10.31
N LEU A 41 8.48 14.07 9.55
CA LEU A 41 9.76 13.57 10.05
C LEU A 41 10.23 14.37 11.29
N GLU A 42 10.10 15.69 11.25
CA GLU A 42 10.50 16.57 12.36
C GLU A 42 9.57 16.45 13.59
N LYS A 43 8.27 16.28 13.36
CA LYS A 43 7.25 16.30 14.43
C LYS A 43 6.99 14.93 15.04
N ASN A 44 6.97 13.89 14.21
CA ASN A 44 6.71 12.51 14.60
C ASN A 44 7.59 11.56 13.78
N PRO A 45 8.87 11.41 14.16
CA PRO A 45 9.81 10.56 13.44
C PRO A 45 9.41 9.07 13.44
N THR A 46 8.71 8.60 14.47
CA THR A 46 8.23 7.21 14.57
C THR A 46 7.20 6.92 13.49
N LEU A 47 6.18 7.78 13.36
CA LEU A 47 5.19 7.67 12.29
C LEU A 47 5.84 7.76 10.91
N HIS A 48 6.71 8.76 10.71
CA HIS A 48 7.40 8.94 9.43
C HIS A 48 8.20 7.69 9.05
N LYS A 49 8.96 7.15 10.00
CA LYS A 49 9.73 5.91 9.77
C LYS A 49 8.82 4.76 9.38
N ARG A 50 7.72 4.54 10.08
CA ARG A 50 6.75 3.49 9.79
C ARG A 50 6.17 3.62 8.38
N CYS A 51 5.73 4.81 8.00
CA CYS A 51 5.21 5.07 6.66
C CYS A 51 6.30 4.91 5.58
N THR A 52 7.54 5.28 5.88
CA THR A 52 8.69 5.07 4.99
C THR A 52 8.98 3.58 4.80
N ASP A 53 8.99 2.78 5.86
CA ASP A 53 9.22 1.34 5.79
C ASP A 53 8.17 0.65 4.90
N ILE A 54 6.89 1.02 5.05
CA ILE A 54 5.80 0.54 4.17
C ILE A 54 6.06 0.92 2.71
N LEU A 55 6.38 2.19 2.43
CA LEU A 55 6.66 2.63 1.06
C LEU A 55 7.85 1.89 0.45
N LEU A 56 8.94 1.73 1.21
CA LEU A 56 10.13 1.02 0.75
C LEU A 56 9.85 -0.47 0.47
N LYS A 57 8.96 -1.09 1.24
CA LYS A 57 8.47 -2.45 0.97
C LYS A 57 7.77 -2.52 -0.38
N LEU A 58 6.84 -1.60 -0.65
CA LEU A 58 6.08 -1.57 -1.90
C LEU A 58 6.95 -1.37 -3.14
N ILE A 59 8.10 -0.71 -3.02
CA ILE A 59 9.07 -0.53 -4.11
C ILE A 59 10.26 -1.51 -4.07
N GLY A 60 10.18 -2.56 -3.23
CA GLY A 60 11.21 -3.59 -3.15
C GLY A 60 12.56 -3.11 -2.58
N LYS A 61 12.55 -2.07 -1.73
CA LYS A 61 13.76 -1.46 -1.14
C LYS A 61 13.85 -1.63 0.38
N SER A 62 13.10 -2.56 0.96
CA SER A 62 13.19 -2.87 2.39
C SER A 62 14.62 -3.20 2.81
N GLY A 63 15.06 -2.64 3.93
CA GLY A 63 16.38 -2.87 4.49
C GLY A 63 17.55 -2.22 3.75
N CYS A 64 17.32 -1.46 2.69
CA CYS A 64 18.35 -0.66 2.05
C CYS A 64 18.76 0.51 2.95
N ASN A 65 20.07 0.70 3.08
CA ASN A 65 20.64 1.87 3.75
C ASN A 65 20.86 3.00 2.72
N ASP A 66 20.93 4.25 3.19
CA ASP A 66 21.20 5.42 2.35
C ASP A 66 20.12 5.65 1.26
N ILE A 67 18.86 5.72 1.72
CA ILE A 67 17.72 6.11 0.86
C ILE A 67 17.17 7.47 1.31
N GLU A 68 16.99 8.36 0.35
CA GLU A 68 16.22 9.60 0.51
C GLU A 68 14.99 9.55 -0.40
N ILE A 69 13.78 9.75 0.16
CA ILE A 69 12.57 9.92 -0.63
C ILE A 69 12.53 11.35 -1.14
N ILE A 70 12.60 11.52 -2.47
CA ILE A 70 12.62 12.83 -3.13
C ILE A 70 11.21 13.35 -3.34
N SER A 71 10.33 12.51 -3.90
CA SER A 71 8.92 12.87 -4.12
C SER A 71 8.02 11.64 -4.17
N VAL A 72 6.78 11.85 -3.79
CA VAL A 72 5.69 10.87 -3.93
C VAL A 72 4.44 11.59 -4.41
N ASP A 73 3.99 11.24 -5.61
CA ASP A 73 2.75 11.71 -6.20
C ASP A 73 1.74 10.56 -6.24
N VAL A 74 0.62 10.72 -5.54
CA VAL A 74 -0.37 9.64 -5.34
C VAL A 74 -1.69 10.03 -5.96
N TRP A 75 -2.29 9.12 -6.72
CA TRP A 75 -3.64 9.20 -7.26
C TRP A 75 -4.50 8.05 -6.74
N LYS A 76 -5.78 8.31 -6.50
CA LYS A 76 -6.79 7.30 -6.19
C LYS A 76 -7.79 7.23 -7.33
N GLN A 77 -8.26 6.01 -7.63
CA GLN A 77 -9.29 5.71 -8.63
C GLN A 77 -8.96 6.22 -10.05
N TRP A 78 -7.65 6.38 -10.35
CA TRP A 78 -7.22 6.74 -11.68
C TRP A 78 -7.41 5.55 -12.63
N GLN A 79 -8.22 5.72 -13.67
CA GLN A 79 -8.58 4.64 -14.60
C GLN A 79 -9.18 3.40 -13.90
N ARG A 80 -9.83 3.59 -12.75
CA ARG A 80 -10.38 2.57 -11.86
C ARG A 80 -9.31 1.69 -11.17
N ILE A 81 -8.08 2.14 -11.11
CA ILE A 81 -7.02 1.58 -10.26
C ILE A 81 -7.20 2.23 -8.89
N ASP A 82 -7.28 1.40 -7.82
CA ASP A 82 -7.62 1.90 -6.50
C ASP A 82 -6.61 2.93 -6.02
N VAL A 83 -5.34 2.59 -5.98
CA VAL A 83 -4.27 3.56 -5.67
C VAL A 83 -3.10 3.38 -6.65
N SER A 84 -2.55 4.48 -7.13
CA SER A 84 -1.29 4.49 -7.86
C SER A 84 -0.39 5.63 -7.39
N ALA A 85 0.92 5.41 -7.37
CA ALA A 85 1.87 6.43 -6.94
C ALA A 85 3.16 6.40 -7.75
N ASN A 86 3.59 7.59 -8.21
CA ASN A 86 4.95 7.81 -8.67
C ASN A 86 5.84 8.14 -7.49
N VAL A 87 6.90 7.38 -7.32
CA VAL A 87 7.87 7.53 -6.24
C VAL A 87 9.25 7.78 -6.85
N ILE A 88 9.90 8.84 -6.44
CA ILE A 88 11.29 9.12 -6.80
C ILE A 88 12.10 9.07 -5.52
N ILE A 89 13.13 8.24 -5.53
CA ILE A 89 14.08 8.09 -4.42
C ILE A 89 15.49 8.36 -4.90
N LYS A 90 16.37 8.72 -3.97
CA LYS A 90 17.80 8.62 -4.17
C LYS A 90 18.32 7.45 -3.34
N CYS A 91 18.90 6.44 -4.00
CA CYS A 91 19.47 5.26 -3.37
C CYS A 91 20.96 5.18 -3.72
N ASN A 92 21.83 5.16 -2.72
CA ASN A 92 23.29 5.16 -2.92
C ASN A 92 23.77 6.28 -3.90
N GLY A 93 23.17 7.45 -3.77
CA GLY A 93 23.51 8.64 -4.58
C GLY A 93 22.95 8.65 -6.00
N LYS A 94 22.13 7.65 -6.40
CA LYS A 94 21.48 7.59 -7.72
C LYS A 94 19.97 7.78 -7.59
N ASP A 95 19.39 8.53 -8.52
CA ASP A 95 17.96 8.70 -8.60
C ASP A 95 17.32 7.46 -9.23
N GLU A 96 16.30 6.93 -8.58
CA GLU A 96 15.48 5.81 -9.03
C GLU A 96 14.01 6.22 -9.08
N LYS A 97 13.29 5.72 -10.08
CA LYS A 97 11.88 6.04 -10.32
C LYS A 97 11.05 4.78 -10.22
N HIS A 98 10.05 4.79 -9.36
CA HIS A 98 9.18 3.66 -9.11
C HIS A 98 7.71 4.05 -9.28
N LEU A 99 6.92 3.18 -9.90
CA LEU A 99 5.46 3.25 -9.92
C LEU A 99 4.92 2.15 -9.03
N VAL A 100 4.15 2.51 -8.03
CA VAL A 100 3.36 1.59 -7.21
C VAL A 100 1.93 1.58 -7.74
N VAL A 101 1.38 0.38 -7.93
CA VAL A 101 -0.01 0.13 -8.33
C VAL A 101 -0.62 -0.79 -7.29
N LEU A 102 -1.70 -0.36 -6.64
CA LEU A 102 -2.40 -1.14 -5.61
C LEU A 102 -3.82 -1.44 -6.06
N GLU A 103 -4.24 -2.67 -5.78
CA GLU A 103 -5.62 -3.12 -5.76
C GLU A 103 -5.98 -3.53 -4.34
N ASP A 104 -7.01 -2.94 -3.79
CA ASP A 104 -7.44 -3.15 -2.42
C ASP A 104 -8.60 -4.15 -2.37
N LYS A 105 -8.43 -5.22 -1.60
CA LYS A 105 -9.42 -6.27 -1.40
C LYS A 105 -9.63 -6.52 0.09
N ALA A 106 -10.63 -5.87 0.69
CA ALA A 106 -10.91 -6.10 2.10
C ALA A 106 -11.16 -7.60 2.35
N TYR A 107 -12.38 -8.06 2.13
CA TYR A 107 -12.77 -9.48 2.18
C TYR A 107 -13.42 -9.92 0.86
N THR A 108 -13.04 -9.29 -0.25
CA THR A 108 -13.60 -9.55 -1.58
C THR A 108 -12.56 -10.19 -2.50
N MET A 109 -13.02 -10.66 -3.67
CA MET A 109 -12.15 -11.34 -4.64
C MET A 109 -11.88 -10.45 -5.85
N ILE A 110 -10.81 -10.75 -6.57
CA ILE A 110 -10.53 -10.16 -7.89
C ILE A 110 -11.67 -10.52 -8.86
N HIS A 111 -12.14 -9.55 -9.60
CA HIS A 111 -13.21 -9.74 -10.57
C HIS A 111 -12.70 -9.83 -12.01
N GLY A 112 -12.93 -10.99 -12.64
CA GLY A 112 -12.58 -11.19 -14.05
C GLY A 112 -11.10 -10.96 -14.34
N ASP A 113 -10.80 -10.16 -15.36
CA ASP A 113 -9.44 -9.87 -15.84
C ASP A 113 -8.88 -8.54 -15.28
N GLN A 114 -9.24 -8.19 -14.06
CA GLN A 114 -8.97 -6.87 -13.45
C GLN A 114 -7.47 -6.54 -13.41
N LEU A 115 -6.64 -7.45 -12.94
CA LEU A 115 -5.19 -7.24 -12.81
C LEU A 115 -4.51 -7.02 -14.17
N ASN A 116 -4.84 -7.84 -15.17
CA ASN A 116 -4.29 -7.70 -16.52
C ASN A 116 -4.78 -6.43 -17.22
N ARG A 117 -6.00 -5.97 -16.91
CA ARG A 117 -6.52 -4.69 -17.40
C ARG A 117 -5.69 -3.54 -16.85
N TYR A 118 -5.34 -3.55 -15.57
CA TYR A 118 -4.50 -2.51 -14.95
C TYR A 118 -3.11 -2.50 -15.54
N GLU A 119 -2.49 -3.66 -15.71
CA GLU A 119 -1.20 -3.77 -16.39
C GLU A 119 -1.26 -3.15 -17.80
N THR A 120 -2.31 -3.46 -18.57
CA THR A 120 -2.48 -2.91 -19.93
C THR A 120 -2.55 -1.38 -19.89
N ILE A 121 -3.37 -0.80 -19.02
CA ILE A 121 -3.52 0.66 -18.86
C ILE A 121 -2.17 1.30 -18.47
N ILE A 122 -1.47 0.72 -17.52
CA ILE A 122 -0.16 1.20 -17.06
C ILE A 122 0.86 1.15 -18.19
N ASN A 123 0.96 0.03 -18.89
CA ASN A 123 1.91 -0.14 -19.99
C ASN A 123 1.60 0.82 -21.14
N GLU A 124 0.34 1.01 -21.48
CA GLU A 124 -0.06 1.97 -22.52
C GLU A 124 0.26 3.41 -22.13
N THR A 125 0.09 3.80 -20.89
CA THR A 125 0.33 5.16 -20.42
C THR A 125 1.83 5.43 -20.25
N TYR A 126 2.53 4.54 -19.56
CA TYR A 126 3.93 4.76 -19.15
C TYR A 126 4.89 4.56 -20.33
N ASN A 127 4.69 3.53 -21.16
CA ASN A 127 5.59 3.27 -22.29
C ASN A 127 5.48 4.30 -23.43
N LYS A 128 4.36 5.03 -23.51
CA LYS A 128 4.16 6.10 -24.51
C LYS A 128 4.69 7.46 -24.07
N ASN A 129 5.13 7.61 -22.83
CA ASN A 129 5.60 8.88 -22.27
C ASN A 129 7.10 8.78 -21.94
N ASP A 130 7.91 9.62 -22.58
CA ASP A 130 9.38 9.60 -22.42
C ASP A 130 9.86 9.82 -20.98
N TYR A 131 9.11 10.53 -20.15
CA TYR A 131 9.42 10.74 -18.74
C TYR A 131 9.03 9.53 -17.85
N LEU A 132 7.91 8.87 -18.20
CA LEU A 132 7.34 7.80 -17.38
C LEU A 132 7.87 6.40 -17.74
N LYS A 133 8.40 6.19 -18.94
CA LYS A 133 8.85 4.87 -19.43
C LYS A 133 9.95 4.23 -18.57
N ASP A 134 10.74 5.06 -17.85
CA ASP A 134 11.85 4.62 -17.02
C ASP A 134 11.43 4.28 -15.57
N PHE A 135 10.13 4.33 -15.27
CA PHE A 135 9.62 3.91 -13.97
C PHE A 135 9.60 2.39 -13.85
N GLU A 136 10.25 1.85 -12.82
CA GLU A 136 10.12 0.47 -12.39
C GLU A 136 8.71 0.27 -11.80
N LYS A 137 7.99 -0.76 -12.25
CA LYS A 137 6.57 -0.96 -11.93
C LYS A 137 6.43 -2.04 -10.87
N HIS A 138 5.71 -1.74 -9.81
CA HIS A 138 5.42 -2.62 -8.68
C HIS A 138 3.90 -2.76 -8.54
N PHE A 139 3.41 -3.99 -8.65
CA PHE A 139 1.98 -4.30 -8.61
C PHE A 139 1.66 -5.09 -7.35
N TRP A 140 0.69 -4.65 -6.57
CA TRP A 140 0.32 -5.26 -5.30
C TRP A 140 -1.19 -5.38 -5.15
N VAL A 141 -1.62 -6.51 -4.61
CA VAL A 141 -2.93 -6.67 -3.99
C VAL A 141 -2.74 -6.59 -2.49
N ILE A 142 -3.55 -5.78 -1.80
CA ILE A 142 -3.57 -5.69 -0.33
C ILE A 142 -4.91 -6.21 0.15
N THR A 143 -4.91 -7.07 1.17
CA THR A 143 -6.13 -7.71 1.67
C THR A 143 -6.17 -7.74 3.19
N PHE A 144 -7.40 -7.80 3.75
CA PHE A 144 -7.64 -8.07 5.16
C PHE A 144 -7.70 -9.57 5.50
N PHE A 145 -7.72 -10.44 4.49
CA PHE A 145 -7.52 -11.86 4.76
C PHE A 145 -6.13 -12.11 5.31
N SER A 146 -6.04 -12.83 6.42
CA SER A 146 -4.75 -13.33 6.93
C SER A 146 -4.22 -14.46 6.03
N GLU A 147 -2.91 -14.72 6.07
CA GLU A 147 -2.28 -15.77 5.25
C GLU A 147 -2.87 -17.17 5.44
N SER A 148 -3.47 -17.44 6.61
CA SER A 148 -4.08 -18.73 6.94
C SER A 148 -5.48 -18.92 6.37
N GLU A 149 -6.10 -17.88 5.82
CA GLU A 149 -7.47 -17.90 5.32
C GLU A 149 -7.54 -18.34 3.84
N GLU A 150 -8.64 -19.01 3.49
CA GLU A 150 -8.89 -19.44 2.10
C GLU A 150 -8.94 -18.25 1.13
N GLY A 151 -9.47 -17.09 1.58
CA GLY A 151 -9.52 -15.88 0.80
C GLY A 151 -8.14 -15.38 0.37
N TYR A 152 -7.15 -15.42 1.25
CA TYR A 152 -5.76 -15.09 0.92
C TYR A 152 -5.20 -16.06 -0.14
N SER A 153 -5.40 -17.35 0.06
CA SER A 153 -4.94 -18.36 -0.92
C SER A 153 -5.57 -18.18 -2.29
N ALA A 154 -6.85 -17.83 -2.34
CA ALA A 154 -7.56 -17.55 -3.59
C ALA A 154 -7.02 -16.28 -4.27
N LEU A 155 -6.79 -15.19 -3.54
CA LEU A 155 -6.19 -13.97 -4.09
C LEU A 155 -4.76 -14.22 -4.60
N ASN A 156 -3.97 -15.01 -3.88
CA ASN A 156 -2.61 -15.38 -4.30
C ASN A 156 -2.61 -16.16 -5.63
N TRP A 157 -3.64 -16.98 -5.86
CA TRP A 157 -3.81 -17.65 -7.14
C TRP A 157 -4.04 -16.63 -8.28
N TYR A 158 -4.92 -15.63 -8.08
CA TYR A 158 -5.15 -14.57 -9.07
C TYR A 158 -3.89 -13.75 -9.35
N CYS A 159 -3.11 -13.41 -8.33
CA CYS A 159 -1.84 -12.72 -8.49
C CYS A 159 -0.85 -13.52 -9.35
N LYS A 160 -0.76 -14.83 -9.13
CA LYS A 160 0.13 -15.72 -9.89
C LYS A 160 -0.34 -16.00 -11.32
N ASP A 161 -1.64 -15.94 -11.58
CA ASP A 161 -2.22 -16.14 -12.92
C ASP A 161 -2.18 -14.86 -13.77
N ALA A 162 -1.94 -13.71 -13.17
CA ALA A 162 -1.79 -12.43 -13.85
C ALA A 162 -0.51 -12.39 -14.70
N LYS A 163 -0.51 -11.57 -15.76
CA LYS A 163 0.64 -11.47 -16.69
C LYS A 163 1.81 -10.71 -16.08
N ALA A 164 1.53 -9.66 -15.31
CA ALA A 164 2.54 -8.96 -14.53
C ALA A 164 2.82 -9.71 -13.22
N ASP A 165 3.95 -9.42 -12.61
CA ASP A 165 4.33 -9.95 -11.29
C ASP A 165 3.58 -9.17 -10.20
N TRP A 166 2.39 -9.66 -9.83
CA TRP A 166 1.56 -9.11 -8.75
C TRP A 166 1.95 -9.75 -7.43
N GLY A 167 2.42 -8.94 -6.48
CA GLY A 167 2.56 -9.35 -5.08
C GLY A 167 1.24 -9.32 -4.33
N LEU A 168 1.14 -10.09 -3.27
CA LEU A 168 0.01 -10.08 -2.32
C LEU A 168 0.54 -9.80 -0.92
N LEU A 169 -0.08 -8.86 -0.22
CA LEU A 169 0.19 -8.57 1.19
C LEU A 169 -1.10 -8.68 1.99
N SER A 170 -1.06 -9.40 3.10
CA SER A 170 -2.10 -9.27 4.12
C SER A 170 -1.95 -7.93 4.85
N PHE A 171 -2.99 -7.54 5.56
CA PHE A 171 -3.01 -6.32 6.38
C PHE A 171 -1.83 -6.29 7.38
N GLU A 172 -1.59 -7.40 8.07
CA GLU A 172 -0.51 -7.54 9.03
C GLU A 172 0.87 -7.43 8.34
N GLN A 173 1.01 -8.02 7.16
CA GLN A 173 2.25 -7.96 6.39
C GLN A 173 2.59 -6.55 5.92
N VAL A 174 1.60 -5.66 5.70
CA VAL A 174 1.88 -4.27 5.34
C VAL A 174 2.73 -3.59 6.41
N ILE A 175 2.45 -3.86 7.70
CA ILE A 175 3.16 -3.29 8.85
C ILE A 175 4.23 -4.21 9.45
N ASP A 176 4.59 -5.34 8.79
CA ASP A 176 5.55 -6.32 9.27
C ASP A 176 5.23 -6.89 10.66
N ASP A 177 3.94 -7.10 10.97
CA ASP A 177 3.45 -7.52 12.30
C ASP A 177 3.95 -6.61 13.45
N ASP A 178 4.33 -5.37 13.15
CA ASP A 178 4.78 -4.43 14.16
C ASP A 178 3.63 -3.54 14.64
N TYR A 179 3.07 -3.89 15.77
CA TYR A 179 1.96 -3.20 16.44
C TYR A 179 2.43 -2.14 17.44
N THR A 180 3.68 -1.67 17.35
CA THR A 180 4.17 -0.60 18.21
C THR A 180 3.50 0.74 17.86
N PRO A 181 2.84 1.42 18.81
CA PRO A 181 2.18 2.70 18.56
C PRO A 181 3.12 3.76 18.00
N THR A 182 2.63 4.51 17.03
CA THR A 182 3.38 5.61 16.39
C THR A 182 3.13 6.95 17.04
N GLY A 183 2.08 7.06 17.88
CA GLY A 183 1.58 8.31 18.45
C GLY A 183 0.74 9.13 17.46
N SER A 184 0.32 8.53 16.37
CA SER A 184 -0.67 9.10 15.44
C SER A 184 -1.98 8.36 15.58
N ASP A 185 -3.02 9.02 16.10
CA ASP A 185 -4.34 8.43 16.27
C ASP A 185 -4.86 7.83 14.96
N LEU A 186 -4.63 8.50 13.82
CA LEU A 186 -5.09 8.01 12.52
C LEU A 186 -4.37 6.73 12.08
N PHE A 187 -3.05 6.63 12.27
CA PHE A 187 -2.30 5.43 11.94
C PHE A 187 -2.58 4.31 12.93
N ASP A 188 -2.48 4.61 14.21
CA ASP A 188 -2.58 3.62 15.28
C ASP A 188 -3.99 3.03 15.34
N ASP A 189 -5.03 3.85 15.12
CA ASP A 189 -6.42 3.40 15.12
C ASP A 189 -6.72 2.46 13.95
N PHE A 190 -6.13 2.70 12.77
CA PHE A 190 -6.34 1.86 11.59
C PHE A 190 -5.45 0.60 11.57
N TRP A 191 -4.14 0.75 11.84
CA TRP A 191 -3.18 -0.32 11.62
C TRP A 191 -2.85 -1.15 12.85
N ILE A 192 -3.05 -0.62 14.05
CA ILE A 192 -2.54 -1.22 15.30
C ILE A 192 -3.64 -1.74 16.18
N LYS A 193 -4.76 -1.03 16.30
CA LYS A 193 -5.88 -1.45 17.14
C LYS A 193 -6.69 -2.57 16.50
N SER A 194 -7.34 -3.38 17.35
CA SER A 194 -8.25 -4.43 16.89
C SER A 194 -9.57 -3.85 16.38
N TRP A 195 -10.12 -4.43 15.34
CA TRP A 195 -11.42 -4.07 14.76
C TRP A 195 -12.06 -5.24 14.02
#